data_bd42fad5b4f60ff61a14e23fceec6a92
#
_entry.id   bd42fad5b4f60ff61a14e23fceec6a92
#
_cell.length_a   1.000
_cell.length_b   1.000
_cell.length_c   1.000
_cell.angle_alpha   90.00
_cell.angle_beta   90.00
_cell.angle_gamma   90.00
#
_symmetry.space_group_name_H-M   'P 1'
#
loop_
_entity.id
_entity.type
_entity.pdbx_description
1 polymer ?
#
loop_
_entity_poly.entity_id
_entity_poly.type
_entity_poly.pdbx_seq_one_letter_code
_entity_poly.pdbx_strand_id
1 'polypeptide(L)'
;MLTRVAQFKGRIDCKLRLPVVPLLLLGILATYPIFYGCGDKAIGADGTVIAEFEWNGKQHITLEEMMQEISELPEYKQRQYQDKEGLETYMLLMAESRLILNLARDYKLNEDPEILKKVQDYLHELMVKRITTQEVDDKLTLSDADYMAYYEAHKEEYVRPAQVRLLCITLINKERADEVSAEIKAGKDIVEAAQELSDRGELVGPGANASSPGDTDYFSRDSYPPGTEPFLDAAFSAENGQVHDDVIEVEVQGQKYFMMFRKDEARDEYQKPFEDEDVHKSVIRKADREKREALMTEWISNLRERAEVKTYIDRIPEAEAEEPPAEADSEESPAEAEPEE
;
A
#
# COMPACT_ATOMS: atom_id res chain seq x y z
N MET A 1 4.52 67.71 12.94
CA MET A 1 4.23 68.14 11.58
C MET A 1 3.41 66.99 10.98
N LEU A 2 2.15 66.98 11.08
CA LEU A 2 0.99 67.49 10.35
C LEU A 2 1.19 67.44 8.80
N THR A 3 0.48 66.55 8.09
CA THR A 3 -0.43 66.83 6.99
C THR A 3 -0.81 65.51 6.29
N ARG A 4 -2.00 65.18 6.32
CA ARG A 4 -3.27 65.34 5.60
C ARG A 4 -3.67 64.17 4.73
N VAL A 5 -4.74 63.62 5.13
CA VAL A 5 -5.84 62.87 4.52
C VAL A 5 -6.22 63.38 3.13
N ALA A 6 -6.50 62.48 2.17
CA ALA A 6 -7.43 62.72 1.07
C ALA A 6 -8.31 61.46 0.85
N GLN A 7 -9.57 61.56 1.23
CA GLN A 7 -10.67 60.72 0.82
C GLN A 7 -11.03 61.01 -0.63
N PHE A 8 -11.25 60.00 -1.45
CA PHE A 8 -12.00 60.12 -2.68
C PHE A 8 -13.23 59.21 -2.64
N LYS A 9 -14.39 59.84 -2.38
CA LYS A 9 -15.72 59.31 -2.61
C LYS A 9 -16.06 59.60 -4.07
N GLY A 10 -16.24 58.59 -4.88
CA GLY A 10 -16.79 58.71 -6.22
C GLY A 10 -18.04 57.84 -6.34
N ARG A 11 -19.19 58.49 -6.20
CA ARG A 11 -20.51 57.90 -6.45
C ARG A 11 -20.78 58.07 -7.94
N ILE A 12 -20.97 56.99 -8.67
CA ILE A 12 -21.44 57.03 -10.07
C ILE A 12 -22.85 56.45 -10.10
N ASP A 13 -23.84 57.33 -10.12
CA ASP A 13 -25.21 57.03 -10.50
C ASP A 13 -25.29 56.85 -12.01
N CYS A 14 -25.57 55.65 -12.48
CA CYS A 14 -25.91 55.40 -13.87
C CYS A 14 -27.36 54.96 -13.97
N LYS A 15 -28.25 55.95 -14.20
CA LYS A 15 -29.65 55.74 -14.58
C LYS A 15 -29.68 55.28 -16.03
N LEU A 16 -29.90 53.99 -16.28
CA LEU A 16 -30.24 53.50 -17.61
C LEU A 16 -31.76 53.33 -17.69
N ARG A 17 -32.38 54.18 -18.52
CA ARG A 17 -33.80 54.13 -18.89
C ARG A 17 -34.04 52.93 -19.82
N LEU A 18 -34.90 52.01 -19.41
CA LEU A 18 -35.49 50.97 -20.27
C LEU A 18 -36.59 51.59 -21.14
N PRO A 19 -36.68 51.32 -22.44
CA PRO A 19 -37.87 51.55 -23.23
C PRO A 19 -38.83 50.35 -23.05
N VAL A 20 -40.07 50.70 -22.71
CA VAL A 20 -41.23 49.83 -22.70
C VAL A 20 -41.62 49.56 -24.16
N VAL A 21 -41.61 48.26 -24.56
CA VAL A 21 -42.25 47.79 -25.79
C VAL A 21 -43.24 46.68 -25.45
N PRO A 22 -44.43 46.69 -26.05
CA PRO A 22 -45.58 45.95 -25.52
C PRO A 22 -45.61 44.47 -25.89
N LEU A 23 -46.27 43.73 -25.00
CA LEU A 23 -46.70 42.36 -25.12
C LEU A 23 -47.32 42.03 -26.49
N LEU A 24 -46.78 40.99 -27.14
CA LEU A 24 -47.54 40.17 -28.08
C LEU A 24 -47.30 38.69 -27.71
N LEU A 25 -48.36 38.13 -27.13
CA LEU A 25 -48.54 36.71 -26.89
C LEU A 25 -48.50 35.96 -28.23
N LEU A 26 -47.52 35.06 -28.39
CA LEU A 26 -47.66 33.91 -29.27
C LEU A 26 -46.93 32.74 -28.61
N GLY A 27 -47.75 31.83 -28.06
CA GLY A 27 -47.29 30.59 -27.49
C GLY A 27 -46.69 29.69 -28.55
N ILE A 28 -45.43 29.37 -28.37
CA ILE A 28 -44.81 28.20 -28.99
C ILE A 28 -44.29 27.36 -27.83
N LEU A 29 -45.07 26.34 -27.46
CA LEU A 29 -44.63 25.21 -26.66
C LEU A 29 -43.55 24.51 -27.49
N ALA A 30 -42.31 24.93 -27.37
CA ALA A 30 -41.16 24.18 -27.80
C ALA A 30 -40.89 23.13 -26.69
N THR A 31 -41.54 21.99 -26.82
CA THR A 31 -41.08 20.78 -26.15
C THR A 31 -39.65 20.51 -26.59
N TYR A 32 -38.70 20.87 -25.73
CA TYR A 32 -37.33 20.37 -25.88
C TYR A 32 -37.39 18.90 -25.49
N PRO A 33 -37.18 17.97 -26.41
CA PRO A 33 -36.89 16.60 -26.01
C PRO A 33 -35.53 16.65 -25.33
N ILE A 34 -35.52 16.37 -24.02
CA ILE A 34 -34.31 16.00 -23.31
C ILE A 34 -33.91 14.65 -23.88
N PHE A 35 -33.14 14.71 -24.97
CA PHE A 35 -32.38 13.57 -25.44
C PHE A 35 -31.31 13.25 -24.38
N TYR A 36 -31.66 12.46 -23.37
CA TYR A 36 -30.72 11.57 -22.74
C TYR A 36 -30.48 10.43 -23.75
N GLY A 37 -29.85 10.76 -24.85
CA GLY A 37 -29.23 9.82 -25.72
C GLY A 37 -27.77 9.72 -25.27
N CYS A 38 -27.41 8.66 -24.56
CA CYS A 38 -26.09 8.06 -24.79
C CYS A 38 -26.12 7.63 -26.27
N GLY A 39 -25.95 8.59 -27.13
CA GLY A 39 -25.71 8.35 -28.53
C GLY A 39 -24.31 7.76 -28.62
N ASP A 40 -24.22 6.47 -28.95
CA ASP A 40 -23.08 6.01 -29.71
C ASP A 40 -22.89 7.06 -30.81
N LYS A 41 -21.87 7.91 -30.64
CA LYS A 41 -21.36 8.68 -31.78
C LYS A 41 -20.96 7.61 -32.78
N ALA A 42 -21.77 7.43 -33.83
CA ALA A 42 -21.32 6.76 -35.02
C ALA A 42 -20.00 7.45 -35.37
N ILE A 43 -18.90 6.77 -35.13
CA ILE A 43 -17.56 7.21 -35.54
C ILE A 43 -17.70 7.40 -37.03
N GLY A 44 -17.45 8.62 -37.51
CA GLY A 44 -17.80 9.06 -38.85
C GLY A 44 -17.25 8.12 -39.92
N ALA A 45 -18.03 7.94 -40.98
CA ALA A 45 -17.82 7.04 -42.09
C ALA A 45 -16.64 7.45 -43.01
N ASP A 46 -15.56 8.02 -42.48
CA ASP A 46 -14.42 8.50 -43.27
C ASP A 46 -13.17 7.63 -43.21
N GLY A 47 -13.28 6.42 -42.63
CA GLY A 47 -12.18 5.47 -42.52
C GLY A 47 -12.21 4.35 -43.55
N THR A 48 -11.06 3.69 -43.77
CA THR A 48 -10.98 2.48 -44.60
C THR A 48 -11.72 1.33 -43.95
N VAL A 49 -12.85 0.88 -44.48
CA VAL A 49 -13.62 -0.25 -43.97
C VAL A 49 -12.85 -1.56 -44.21
N ILE A 50 -12.60 -2.30 -43.11
CA ILE A 50 -11.87 -3.58 -43.12
C ILE A 50 -12.73 -4.78 -42.78
N ALA A 51 -13.89 -4.59 -42.16
CA ALA A 51 -14.89 -5.62 -41.93
C ALA A 51 -16.30 -5.05 -41.97
N GLU A 52 -17.25 -5.82 -42.45
CA GLU A 52 -18.70 -5.53 -42.47
C GLU A 52 -19.46 -6.71 -41.92
N PHE A 53 -20.53 -6.45 -41.16
CA PHE A 53 -21.46 -7.44 -40.65
C PHE A 53 -22.85 -6.85 -40.52
N GLU A 54 -23.87 -7.68 -40.48
CA GLU A 54 -25.28 -7.27 -40.40
C GLU A 54 -25.88 -7.73 -39.07
N TRP A 55 -26.30 -6.76 -38.23
CA TRP A 55 -27.03 -6.99 -36.99
C TRP A 55 -27.92 -5.76 -36.71
N ASN A 56 -29.23 -5.93 -36.88
CA ASN A 56 -30.18 -4.80 -36.79
C ASN A 56 -29.79 -3.62 -37.69
N GLY A 57 -29.15 -3.91 -38.86
CA GLY A 57 -28.60 -2.96 -39.82
C GLY A 57 -27.12 -3.26 -40.11
N LYS A 58 -26.59 -2.61 -41.15
CA LYS A 58 -25.18 -2.75 -41.53
C LYS A 58 -24.27 -2.04 -40.55
N GLN A 59 -23.29 -2.76 -40.06
CA GLN A 59 -22.21 -2.26 -39.22
C GLN A 59 -20.86 -2.54 -39.89
N HIS A 60 -19.86 -1.75 -39.60
CA HIS A 60 -18.53 -1.90 -40.16
C HIS A 60 -17.47 -1.60 -39.11
N ILE A 61 -16.28 -2.10 -39.36
CA ILE A 61 -15.07 -1.80 -38.61
C ILE A 61 -14.12 -1.10 -39.57
N THR A 62 -13.52 0.00 -39.13
CA THR A 62 -12.54 0.73 -39.91
C THR A 62 -11.11 0.41 -39.46
N LEU A 63 -10.16 0.59 -40.38
CA LEU A 63 -8.74 0.41 -40.07
C LEU A 63 -8.28 1.38 -38.94
N GLU A 64 -8.73 2.62 -39.02
CA GLU A 64 -8.37 3.68 -38.07
C GLU A 64 -8.84 3.32 -36.64
N GLU A 65 -10.08 2.83 -36.52
CA GLU A 65 -10.64 2.37 -35.26
C GLU A 65 -9.83 1.19 -34.69
N MET A 66 -9.53 0.20 -35.52
CA MET A 66 -8.73 -0.96 -35.11
C MET A 66 -7.33 -0.53 -34.65
N MET A 67 -6.67 0.33 -35.39
CA MET A 67 -5.33 0.81 -35.03
C MET A 67 -5.34 1.65 -33.75
N GLN A 68 -6.39 2.43 -33.51
CA GLN A 68 -6.56 3.15 -32.25
C GLN A 68 -6.70 2.19 -31.08
N GLU A 69 -7.59 1.19 -31.17
CA GLU A 69 -7.75 0.21 -30.11
C GLU A 69 -6.46 -0.57 -29.82
N ILE A 70 -5.71 -0.97 -30.87
CA ILE A 70 -4.41 -1.61 -30.71
C ILE A 70 -3.43 -0.69 -29.98
N SER A 71 -3.41 0.62 -30.29
CA SER A 71 -2.50 1.58 -29.65
C SER A 71 -2.76 1.76 -28.15
N GLU A 72 -3.98 1.51 -27.69
CA GLU A 72 -4.38 1.58 -26.28
C GLU A 72 -4.02 0.30 -25.48
N LEU A 73 -3.63 -0.77 -26.17
CA LEU A 73 -3.18 -2.00 -25.50
C LEU A 73 -1.79 -1.82 -24.87
N PRO A 74 -1.46 -2.61 -23.83
CA PRO A 74 -0.10 -2.72 -23.34
C PRO A 74 0.90 -3.12 -24.43
N GLU A 75 2.11 -2.59 -24.44
CA GLU A 75 3.12 -2.81 -25.49
C GLU A 75 3.36 -4.29 -25.85
N TYR A 76 3.34 -5.20 -24.85
CA TYR A 76 3.53 -6.62 -25.09
C TYR A 76 2.41 -7.24 -25.91
N LYS A 77 1.18 -6.71 -25.82
CA LYS A 77 0.04 -7.11 -26.64
C LYS A 77 0.09 -6.48 -28.03
N GLN A 78 0.48 -5.20 -28.14
CA GLN A 78 0.61 -4.53 -29.42
C GLN A 78 1.56 -5.29 -30.36
N ARG A 79 2.64 -5.92 -29.83
CA ARG A 79 3.60 -6.70 -30.60
C ARG A 79 2.99 -7.90 -31.32
N GLN A 80 1.84 -8.41 -30.83
CA GLN A 80 1.15 -9.56 -31.43
C GLN A 80 0.36 -9.17 -32.69
N TYR A 81 0.13 -7.87 -32.90
CA TYR A 81 -0.72 -7.34 -33.97
C TYR A 81 0.05 -6.42 -34.92
N GLN A 82 1.37 -6.65 -35.11
CA GLN A 82 2.22 -5.82 -35.96
C GLN A 82 2.22 -6.24 -37.43
N ASP A 83 1.94 -7.49 -37.72
CA ASP A 83 1.91 -8.03 -39.05
C ASP A 83 0.46 -8.25 -39.56
N LYS A 84 0.33 -8.64 -40.84
CA LYS A 84 -0.97 -8.79 -41.45
C LYS A 84 -1.83 -9.90 -40.81
N GLU A 85 -1.22 -10.97 -40.34
CA GLU A 85 -1.92 -12.10 -39.72
C GLU A 85 -2.42 -11.69 -38.32
N GLY A 86 -1.60 -10.98 -37.57
CA GLY A 86 -2.00 -10.41 -36.28
C GLY A 86 -3.13 -9.37 -36.41
N LEU A 87 -3.04 -8.47 -37.38
CA LEU A 87 -4.13 -7.50 -37.67
C LEU A 87 -5.43 -8.18 -38.08
N GLU A 88 -5.38 -9.26 -38.92
CA GLU A 88 -6.54 -10.03 -39.28
C GLU A 88 -7.17 -10.70 -38.06
N THR A 89 -6.35 -11.28 -37.20
CA THR A 89 -6.79 -11.88 -35.93
C THR A 89 -7.48 -10.84 -35.04
N TYR A 90 -6.90 -9.66 -34.89
CA TYR A 90 -7.50 -8.60 -34.07
C TYR A 90 -8.81 -8.08 -34.64
N MET A 91 -8.89 -7.89 -35.97
CA MET A 91 -10.13 -7.52 -36.68
C MET A 91 -11.26 -8.50 -36.41
N LEU A 92 -10.97 -9.81 -36.45
CA LEU A 92 -11.96 -10.85 -36.15
C LEU A 92 -12.41 -10.77 -34.68
N LEU A 93 -11.47 -10.59 -33.73
CA LEU A 93 -11.80 -10.39 -32.30
C LEU A 93 -12.70 -9.18 -32.08
N MET A 94 -12.45 -8.06 -32.78
CA MET A 94 -13.31 -6.89 -32.73
C MET A 94 -14.72 -7.19 -33.25
N ALA A 95 -14.83 -7.89 -34.40
CA ALA A 95 -16.10 -8.25 -34.97
C ALA A 95 -16.89 -9.18 -34.02
N GLU A 96 -16.27 -10.23 -33.49
CA GLU A 96 -16.87 -11.15 -32.52
C GLU A 96 -17.34 -10.41 -31.26
N SER A 97 -16.50 -9.54 -30.71
CA SER A 97 -16.85 -8.71 -29.54
C SER A 97 -18.10 -7.86 -29.81
N ARG A 98 -18.21 -7.23 -31.00
CA ARG A 98 -19.39 -6.44 -31.35
C ARG A 98 -20.64 -7.28 -31.51
N LEU A 99 -20.52 -8.46 -32.11
CA LEU A 99 -21.64 -9.39 -32.22
C LEU A 99 -22.16 -9.81 -30.84
N ILE A 100 -21.26 -10.15 -29.91
CA ILE A 100 -21.61 -10.48 -28.52
C ILE A 100 -22.29 -9.30 -27.82
N LEU A 101 -21.76 -8.09 -27.98
CA LEU A 101 -22.36 -6.88 -27.38
C LEU A 101 -23.74 -6.57 -27.96
N ASN A 102 -23.94 -6.76 -29.29
CA ASN A 102 -25.23 -6.58 -29.89
C ASN A 102 -26.24 -7.59 -29.38
N LEU A 103 -25.84 -8.87 -29.24
CA LEU A 103 -26.68 -9.91 -28.63
C LEU A 103 -27.03 -9.55 -27.18
N ALA A 104 -26.06 -9.06 -26.39
CA ALA A 104 -26.32 -8.62 -25.04
C ALA A 104 -27.34 -7.46 -24.97
N ARG A 105 -27.30 -6.54 -25.94
CA ARG A 105 -28.29 -5.44 -26.06
C ARG A 105 -29.68 -6.01 -26.44
N ASP A 106 -29.76 -6.99 -27.33
CA ASP A 106 -31.03 -7.64 -27.65
C ASP A 106 -31.67 -8.35 -26.44
N TYR A 107 -30.82 -8.88 -25.54
CA TYR A 107 -31.25 -9.38 -24.22
C TYR A 107 -31.50 -8.26 -23.21
N LYS A 108 -31.37 -6.98 -23.58
CA LYS A 108 -31.55 -5.81 -22.74
C LYS A 108 -30.64 -5.78 -21.51
N LEU A 109 -29.46 -6.40 -21.59
CA LEU A 109 -28.51 -6.38 -20.46
C LEU A 109 -28.00 -4.97 -20.14
N ASN A 110 -28.05 -4.06 -21.08
CA ASN A 110 -27.78 -2.63 -20.85
C ASN A 110 -28.86 -1.93 -19.99
N GLU A 111 -30.01 -2.55 -19.77
CA GLU A 111 -31.09 -2.08 -18.91
C GLU A 111 -31.15 -2.89 -17.59
N ASP A 112 -30.28 -3.88 -17.42
CA ASP A 112 -30.23 -4.73 -16.24
C ASP A 112 -29.87 -3.90 -15.00
N PRO A 113 -30.70 -3.95 -13.93
CA PRO A 113 -30.49 -3.13 -12.72
C PRO A 113 -29.14 -3.39 -12.01
N GLU A 114 -28.64 -4.64 -12.05
CA GLU A 114 -27.36 -4.99 -11.43
C GLU A 114 -26.18 -4.38 -12.21
N ILE A 115 -26.24 -4.47 -13.55
CA ILE A 115 -25.23 -3.86 -14.43
C ILE A 115 -25.26 -2.35 -14.27
N LEU A 116 -26.43 -1.73 -14.32
CA LEU A 116 -26.58 -0.28 -14.15
C LEU A 116 -26.07 0.19 -12.78
N LYS A 117 -26.34 -0.58 -11.72
CA LYS A 117 -25.79 -0.28 -10.39
C LYS A 117 -24.24 -0.29 -10.40
N LYS A 118 -23.62 -1.33 -10.97
CA LYS A 118 -22.15 -1.43 -11.06
C LYS A 118 -21.55 -0.29 -11.86
N VAL A 119 -22.18 0.11 -12.96
CA VAL A 119 -21.75 1.27 -13.76
C VAL A 119 -21.85 2.57 -12.94
N GLN A 120 -22.94 2.75 -12.21
CA GLN A 120 -23.12 3.93 -11.37
C GLN A 120 -22.11 3.97 -10.22
N ASP A 121 -21.88 2.86 -9.54
CA ASP A 121 -20.88 2.75 -8.47
C ASP A 121 -19.47 3.09 -9.00
N TYR A 122 -19.11 2.56 -10.16
CA TYR A 122 -17.84 2.87 -10.81
C TYR A 122 -17.72 4.36 -11.23
N LEU A 123 -18.81 4.93 -11.75
CA LEU A 123 -18.86 6.38 -12.06
C LEU A 123 -18.63 7.21 -10.80
N HIS A 124 -19.27 6.87 -9.68
CA HIS A 124 -19.09 7.57 -8.41
C HIS A 124 -17.62 7.48 -7.95
N GLU A 125 -17.01 6.30 -8.02
CA GLU A 125 -15.59 6.11 -7.69
C GLU A 125 -14.68 7.01 -8.54
N LEU A 126 -14.88 7.02 -9.86
CA LEU A 126 -14.11 7.89 -10.77
C LEU A 126 -14.29 9.37 -10.46
N MET A 127 -15.52 9.79 -10.15
CA MET A 127 -15.81 11.19 -9.79
C MET A 127 -15.12 11.59 -8.50
N VAL A 128 -15.20 10.73 -7.46
CA VAL A 128 -14.52 10.96 -6.18
C VAL A 128 -13.00 11.00 -6.38
N LYS A 129 -12.44 10.05 -7.11
CA LYS A 129 -11.01 10.05 -7.44
C LYS A 129 -10.59 11.32 -8.17
N ARG A 130 -11.35 11.74 -9.18
CA ARG A 130 -11.01 12.95 -9.97
C ARG A 130 -11.06 14.23 -9.14
N ILE A 131 -12.09 14.39 -8.32
CA ILE A 131 -12.19 15.59 -7.47
C ILE A 131 -11.14 15.59 -6.38
N THR A 132 -10.81 14.42 -5.80
CA THR A 132 -9.72 14.30 -4.82
C THR A 132 -8.38 14.70 -5.44
N THR A 133 -8.09 14.25 -6.66
CA THR A 133 -6.87 14.68 -7.37
C THR A 133 -6.83 16.21 -7.50
N GLN A 134 -7.90 16.85 -7.94
CA GLN A 134 -7.94 18.30 -8.12
C GLN A 134 -7.86 19.10 -6.82
N GLU A 135 -8.49 18.63 -5.76
CA GLU A 135 -8.57 19.37 -4.50
C GLU A 135 -7.45 19.05 -3.52
N VAL A 136 -6.77 17.94 -3.69
CA VAL A 136 -5.72 17.47 -2.78
C VAL A 136 -4.40 17.25 -3.52
N ASP A 137 -4.36 16.32 -4.50
CA ASP A 137 -3.10 15.89 -5.10
C ASP A 137 -2.44 17.00 -5.93
N ASP A 138 -3.23 17.76 -6.73
CA ASP A 138 -2.73 18.89 -7.52
C ASP A 138 -2.27 20.08 -6.65
N LYS A 139 -2.68 20.12 -5.40
CA LYS A 139 -2.27 21.14 -4.40
C LYS A 139 -1.11 20.68 -3.53
N LEU A 140 -0.71 19.42 -3.64
CA LEU A 140 0.40 18.87 -2.89
C LEU A 140 1.69 19.39 -3.52
N THR A 141 2.30 20.36 -2.85
CA THR A 141 3.58 20.93 -3.27
C THR A 141 4.50 20.97 -2.06
N LEU A 142 5.59 20.22 -2.10
CA LEU A 142 6.66 20.25 -1.12
C LEU A 142 7.97 20.58 -1.83
N SER A 143 8.79 21.40 -1.19
CA SER A 143 10.13 21.75 -1.65
C SER A 143 11.18 20.89 -0.94
N ASP A 144 12.41 20.90 -1.44
CA ASP A 144 13.56 20.26 -0.77
C ASP A 144 13.75 20.76 0.68
N ALA A 145 13.41 22.03 0.93
CA ALA A 145 13.46 22.59 2.29
C ALA A 145 12.39 21.97 3.21
N ASP A 146 11.21 21.66 2.69
CA ASP A 146 10.16 20.98 3.45
C ASP A 146 10.54 19.53 3.75
N TYR A 147 11.15 18.82 2.80
CA TYR A 147 11.67 17.47 3.01
C TYR A 147 12.80 17.45 4.05
N MET A 148 13.70 18.42 3.99
CA MET A 148 14.75 18.55 5.00
C MET A 148 14.17 18.86 6.39
N ALA A 149 13.15 19.71 6.47
CA ALA A 149 12.47 20.02 7.74
C ALA A 149 11.77 18.77 8.31
N TYR A 150 11.15 17.96 7.44
CA TYR A 150 10.56 16.68 7.85
C TYR A 150 11.62 15.73 8.41
N TYR A 151 12.75 15.57 7.70
CA TYR A 151 13.86 14.73 8.17
C TYR A 151 14.38 15.20 9.54
N GLU A 152 14.59 16.51 9.72
CA GLU A 152 15.05 17.08 10.99
C GLU A 152 14.08 16.83 12.16
N ALA A 153 12.77 16.85 11.88
CA ALA A 153 11.72 16.58 12.87
C ALA A 153 11.58 15.08 13.22
N HIS A 154 12.09 14.18 12.35
CA HIS A 154 11.93 12.72 12.49
C HIS A 154 13.28 12.00 12.44
N LYS A 155 14.35 12.64 12.91
CA LYS A 155 15.72 12.09 12.83
C LYS A 155 15.86 10.72 13.47
N GLU A 156 15.15 10.47 14.56
CA GLU A 156 15.16 9.20 15.28
C GLU A 156 14.70 8.00 14.43
N GLU A 157 13.89 8.24 13.40
CA GLU A 157 13.46 7.19 12.48
C GLU A 157 14.56 6.74 11.50
N TYR A 158 15.62 7.54 11.39
CA TYR A 158 16.72 7.32 10.44
C TYR A 158 18.03 7.00 11.16
N VAL A 159 17.92 6.50 12.40
CA VAL A 159 19.06 6.01 13.17
C VAL A 159 19.21 4.51 12.92
N ARG A 160 20.40 4.07 12.54
CA ARG A 160 20.78 2.68 12.68
C ARG A 160 21.27 2.49 14.12
N PRO A 161 20.60 1.67 14.94
CA PRO A 161 21.04 1.45 16.31
C PRO A 161 22.44 0.81 16.35
N ALA A 162 23.10 0.92 17.47
CA ALA A 162 24.33 0.18 17.73
C ALA A 162 24.08 -1.32 17.60
N GLN A 163 25.00 -2.04 16.99
CA GLN A 163 24.90 -3.46 16.70
C GLN A 163 26.17 -4.19 17.12
N VAL A 164 26.03 -5.43 17.53
CA VAL A 164 27.14 -6.34 17.79
C VAL A 164 26.97 -7.65 17.00
N ARG A 165 28.08 -8.28 16.66
CA ARG A 165 28.14 -9.62 16.11
C ARG A 165 28.98 -10.48 17.02
N LEU A 166 28.44 -11.63 17.40
CA LEU A 166 29.04 -12.53 18.34
C LEU A 166 29.24 -13.89 17.71
N LEU A 167 30.22 -14.60 18.22
CA LEU A 167 30.21 -16.05 18.22
C LEU A 167 29.60 -16.48 19.55
N CYS A 168 28.38 -17.01 19.52
CA CYS A 168 27.58 -17.30 20.70
C CYS A 168 27.24 -18.79 20.82
N ILE A 169 27.40 -19.35 21.99
CA ILE A 169 26.95 -20.67 22.35
C ILE A 169 25.76 -20.52 23.29
N THR A 170 24.61 -21.05 22.87
CA THR A 170 23.37 -21.04 23.65
C THR A 170 22.89 -22.45 23.85
N LEU A 171 22.70 -22.86 25.11
CA LEU A 171 22.27 -24.20 25.52
C LEU A 171 21.04 -24.13 26.43
N ILE A 172 20.25 -25.21 26.50
CA ILE A 172 19.09 -25.32 27.41
C ILE A 172 19.42 -26.13 28.65
N ASN A 173 20.50 -26.89 28.64
CA ASN A 173 20.94 -27.71 29.78
C ASN A 173 22.06 -27.00 30.54
N LYS A 174 21.84 -26.72 31.82
CA LYS A 174 22.79 -25.96 32.65
C LYS A 174 24.08 -26.71 32.87
N GLU A 175 24.01 -28.02 33.21
CA GLU A 175 25.18 -28.83 33.47
C GLU A 175 26.10 -28.89 32.26
N ARG A 176 25.47 -29.00 31.06
CA ARG A 176 26.22 -29.00 29.80
C ARG A 176 26.86 -27.62 29.52
N ALA A 177 26.16 -26.54 29.84
CA ALA A 177 26.72 -25.20 29.73
C ALA A 177 27.91 -24.97 30.67
N ASP A 178 27.82 -25.45 31.89
CA ASP A 178 28.91 -25.39 32.89
C ASP A 178 30.14 -26.20 32.43
N GLU A 179 29.94 -27.40 31.84
CA GLU A 179 31.02 -28.21 31.24
C GLU A 179 31.72 -27.46 30.11
N VAL A 180 30.96 -26.92 29.13
CA VAL A 180 31.49 -26.19 27.98
C VAL A 180 32.24 -24.92 28.43
N SER A 181 31.67 -24.21 29.43
CA SER A 181 32.35 -23.06 30.05
C SER A 181 33.70 -23.46 30.63
N ALA A 182 33.77 -24.60 31.35
CA ALA A 182 35.01 -25.10 31.93
C ALA A 182 36.03 -25.51 30.82
N GLU A 183 35.59 -26.12 29.72
CA GLU A 183 36.44 -26.45 28.57
C GLU A 183 37.04 -25.20 27.94
N ILE A 184 36.23 -24.13 27.73
CA ILE A 184 36.67 -22.84 27.17
C ILE A 184 37.69 -22.18 28.13
N LYS A 185 37.38 -22.15 29.43
CA LYS A 185 38.31 -21.64 30.46
C LYS A 185 39.62 -22.39 30.51
N ALA A 186 39.59 -23.69 30.18
CA ALA A 186 40.80 -24.53 30.08
C ALA A 186 41.60 -24.30 28.76
N GLY A 187 41.11 -23.46 27.85
CA GLY A 187 41.79 -23.05 26.62
C GLY A 187 41.23 -23.68 25.35
N LYS A 188 40.06 -24.33 25.39
CA LYS A 188 39.39 -24.79 24.17
C LYS A 188 38.90 -23.58 23.36
N ASP A 189 39.09 -23.63 22.06
CA ASP A 189 38.60 -22.55 21.18
C ASP A 189 37.06 -22.56 21.14
N ILE A 190 36.45 -21.39 21.32
CA ILE A 190 35.00 -21.26 21.37
C ILE A 190 34.36 -21.58 20.01
N VAL A 191 35.08 -21.37 18.87
CA VAL A 191 34.60 -21.77 17.52
C VAL A 191 34.51 -23.29 17.42
N GLU A 192 35.54 -23.99 17.91
CA GLU A 192 35.58 -25.47 17.92
C GLU A 192 34.45 -26.02 18.83
N ALA A 193 34.24 -25.40 19.98
CA ALA A 193 33.17 -25.78 20.87
C ALA A 193 31.77 -25.57 20.22
N ALA A 194 31.55 -24.45 19.55
CA ALA A 194 30.30 -24.18 18.85
C ALA A 194 30.04 -25.18 17.72
N GLN A 195 31.08 -25.55 16.95
CA GLN A 195 30.98 -26.53 15.87
C GLN A 195 30.61 -27.93 16.43
N GLU A 196 31.28 -28.38 17.47
CA GLU A 196 30.98 -29.68 18.09
C GLU A 196 29.54 -29.75 18.65
N LEU A 197 29.06 -28.65 19.25
CA LEU A 197 27.70 -28.56 19.78
C LEU A 197 26.67 -28.56 18.66
N SER A 198 26.96 -27.86 17.55
CA SER A 198 26.14 -27.87 16.36
C SER A 198 26.02 -29.26 15.74
N ASP A 199 27.15 -29.97 15.58
CA ASP A 199 27.19 -31.34 15.03
C ASP A 199 26.40 -32.34 15.87
N ARG A 200 26.25 -32.08 17.17
CA ARG A 200 25.43 -32.87 18.10
C ARG A 200 23.97 -32.42 18.21
N GLY A 201 23.62 -31.28 17.54
CA GLY A 201 22.29 -30.71 17.66
C GLY A 201 21.96 -30.13 19.04
N GLU A 202 22.98 -29.77 19.84
CA GLU A 202 22.83 -29.22 21.18
C GLU A 202 22.70 -27.67 21.16
N LEU A 203 23.18 -27.01 20.08
CA LEU A 203 23.17 -25.57 19.96
C LEU A 203 21.76 -25.05 19.64
N VAL A 204 21.27 -24.08 20.40
CA VAL A 204 19.93 -23.49 20.25
C VAL A 204 19.99 -21.97 20.18
N GLY A 205 18.89 -21.30 19.75
CA GLY A 205 18.76 -19.85 19.77
C GLY A 205 19.81 -19.09 18.97
N PRO A 206 20.30 -17.96 19.50
CA PRO A 206 21.37 -17.20 18.86
C PRO A 206 22.61 -18.04 18.62
N GLY A 207 23.13 -18.03 17.39
CA GLY A 207 24.27 -18.86 17.00
C GLY A 207 23.92 -20.28 16.53
N ALA A 208 22.66 -20.73 16.60
CA ALA A 208 22.26 -22.03 16.06
C ALA A 208 22.15 -22.04 14.52
N ASN A 209 23.13 -21.49 13.84
CA ASN A 209 23.23 -21.45 12.38
C ASN A 209 24.03 -22.65 11.85
N ALA A 210 23.36 -23.54 11.12
CA ALA A 210 24.02 -24.76 10.59
C ALA A 210 25.17 -24.44 9.61
N SER A 211 25.15 -23.31 8.91
CA SER A 211 26.20 -22.91 7.97
C SER A 211 27.36 -22.19 8.63
N SER A 212 27.16 -21.62 9.81
CA SER A 212 28.14 -20.87 10.58
C SER A 212 27.84 -21.02 12.07
N PRO A 213 28.13 -22.20 12.67
CA PRO A 213 27.80 -22.45 14.07
C PRO A 213 28.41 -21.42 15.01
N GLY A 214 27.59 -20.85 15.86
CA GLY A 214 27.94 -19.78 16.78
C GLY A 214 27.73 -18.37 16.26
N ASP A 215 27.70 -18.12 14.94
CA ASP A 215 27.55 -16.77 14.39
C ASP A 215 26.12 -16.26 14.58
N THR A 216 25.99 -15.08 15.19
CA THR A 216 24.70 -14.46 15.45
C THR A 216 24.24 -13.50 14.36
N ASP A 217 25.08 -13.22 13.34
CA ASP A 217 24.97 -12.03 12.52
C ASP A 217 24.94 -10.73 13.37
N TYR A 218 24.76 -9.56 12.73
CA TYR A 218 24.63 -8.30 13.45
C TYR A 218 23.23 -8.14 14.04
N PHE A 219 23.16 -7.87 15.34
CA PHE A 219 21.92 -7.57 16.01
C PHE A 219 22.02 -6.32 16.88
N SER A 220 20.89 -5.66 17.11
CA SER A 220 20.71 -4.55 18.05
C SER A 220 20.06 -5.04 19.35
N ARG A 221 19.97 -4.19 20.36
CA ARG A 221 19.29 -4.53 21.63
C ARG A 221 17.82 -4.92 21.42
N ASP A 222 17.16 -4.32 20.43
CA ASP A 222 15.75 -4.56 20.12
C ASP A 222 15.50 -5.87 19.35
N SER A 223 16.56 -6.58 18.98
CA SER A 223 16.47 -7.84 18.23
C SER A 223 16.05 -9.02 19.09
N TYR A 224 16.05 -8.86 20.40
CA TYR A 224 15.78 -9.94 21.35
C TYR A 224 14.59 -9.63 22.27
N PRO A 225 13.84 -10.67 22.69
CA PRO A 225 12.69 -10.48 23.55
C PRO A 225 13.09 -10.07 24.98
N PRO A 226 12.14 -9.52 25.78
CA PRO A 226 12.33 -9.27 27.20
C PRO A 226 12.79 -10.53 27.95
N GLY A 227 13.66 -10.34 28.94
CA GLY A 227 14.28 -11.43 29.72
C GLY A 227 15.70 -11.75 29.27
N THR A 228 16.19 -11.16 28.17
CA THR A 228 17.55 -11.35 27.65
C THR A 228 18.52 -10.22 28.04
N GLU A 229 18.07 -9.27 28.84
CA GLU A 229 18.85 -8.10 29.24
C GLU A 229 20.24 -8.43 29.82
N PRO A 230 20.42 -9.48 30.68
CA PRO A 230 21.76 -9.81 31.19
C PRO A 230 22.74 -10.18 30.06
N PHE A 231 22.27 -10.91 29.04
CA PHE A 231 23.08 -11.25 27.88
C PHE A 231 23.39 -10.03 27.03
N LEU A 232 22.38 -9.20 26.75
CA LEU A 232 22.57 -7.97 25.96
C LEU A 232 23.53 -6.99 26.63
N ASP A 233 23.43 -6.83 27.94
CA ASP A 233 24.33 -5.93 28.69
C ASP A 233 25.77 -6.42 28.64
N ALA A 234 25.99 -7.73 28.80
CA ALA A 234 27.32 -8.34 28.65
C ALA A 234 27.85 -8.19 27.22
N ALA A 235 27.03 -8.50 26.20
CA ALA A 235 27.41 -8.45 24.78
C ALA A 235 27.79 -7.05 24.32
N PHE A 236 26.99 -6.05 24.68
CA PHE A 236 27.26 -4.66 24.28
C PHE A 236 28.43 -4.02 25.05
N SER A 237 28.67 -4.43 26.30
CA SER A 237 29.78 -3.89 27.11
C SER A 237 31.14 -4.57 26.86
N ALA A 238 31.16 -5.79 26.34
CA ALA A 238 32.40 -6.51 26.05
C ALA A 238 33.26 -5.80 25.00
N GLU A 239 34.58 -5.98 25.04
CA GLU A 239 35.49 -5.52 24.00
C GLU A 239 35.54 -6.51 22.82
N ASN A 240 35.86 -6.03 21.62
CA ASN A 240 36.02 -6.88 20.44
C ASN A 240 37.16 -7.90 20.67
N GLY A 241 36.90 -9.16 20.38
CA GLY A 241 37.78 -10.30 20.64
C GLY A 241 37.69 -10.84 22.06
N GLN A 242 36.98 -10.18 22.98
CA GLN A 242 36.81 -10.65 24.36
C GLN A 242 35.86 -11.86 24.38
N VAL A 243 36.33 -12.94 25.05
CA VAL A 243 35.51 -14.12 25.36
C VAL A 243 34.86 -13.91 26.70
N HIS A 244 33.54 -14.07 26.73
CA HIS A 244 32.74 -14.14 27.95
C HIS A 244 32.43 -15.63 28.19
N ASP A 245 33.27 -16.25 28.98
CA ASP A 245 33.25 -17.71 29.26
C ASP A 245 32.43 -18.09 30.50
N ASP A 246 31.99 -17.12 31.29
CA ASP A 246 31.00 -17.33 32.34
C ASP A 246 29.60 -17.52 31.73
N VAL A 247 28.87 -18.47 32.31
CA VAL A 247 27.51 -18.80 31.84
C VAL A 247 26.53 -17.70 32.26
N ILE A 248 25.91 -17.07 31.26
CA ILE A 248 24.84 -16.11 31.47
C ILE A 248 23.50 -16.85 31.38
N GLU A 249 22.73 -16.82 32.46
CA GLU A 249 21.37 -17.37 32.47
C GLU A 249 20.38 -16.29 32.07
N VAL A 250 19.52 -16.61 31.10
CA VAL A 250 18.39 -15.76 30.67
C VAL A 250 17.13 -16.61 30.64
N GLU A 251 15.98 -16.00 30.88
CA GLU A 251 14.69 -16.69 30.85
C GLU A 251 13.76 -15.99 29.85
N VAL A 252 13.32 -16.73 28.83
CA VAL A 252 12.41 -16.26 27.81
C VAL A 252 11.18 -17.17 27.79
N GLN A 253 10.01 -16.61 28.01
CA GLN A 253 8.72 -17.34 28.01
C GLN A 253 8.72 -18.60 28.94
N GLY A 254 9.39 -18.51 30.10
CA GLY A 254 9.48 -19.60 31.05
C GLY A 254 10.53 -20.66 30.72
N GLN A 255 11.25 -20.55 29.61
CA GLN A 255 12.38 -21.41 29.26
C GLN A 255 13.69 -20.71 29.62
N LYS A 256 14.57 -21.41 30.31
CA LYS A 256 15.91 -20.96 30.64
C LYS A 256 16.90 -21.32 29.54
N TYR A 257 17.77 -20.37 29.24
CA TYR A 257 18.88 -20.49 28.30
C TYR A 257 20.17 -20.11 29.00
N PHE A 258 21.23 -20.79 28.64
CA PHE A 258 22.57 -20.64 29.20
C PHE A 258 23.52 -20.25 28.09
N MET A 259 24.06 -19.03 28.17
CA MET A 259 24.76 -18.40 27.07
C MET A 259 26.19 -18.05 27.44
N MET A 260 27.11 -18.21 26.50
CA MET A 260 28.47 -17.70 26.54
C MET A 260 28.85 -17.26 25.13
N PHE A 261 29.78 -16.31 25.00
CA PHE A 261 30.07 -15.73 23.70
C PHE A 261 31.47 -15.17 23.60
N ARG A 262 31.93 -14.95 22.36
CA ARG A 262 33.01 -14.03 22.00
C ARG A 262 32.44 -12.89 21.19
N LYS A 263 32.79 -11.65 21.54
CA LYS A 263 32.42 -10.50 20.71
C LYS A 263 33.37 -10.38 19.52
N ASP A 264 32.86 -10.58 18.32
CA ASP A 264 33.67 -10.51 17.12
C ASP A 264 33.73 -9.06 16.58
N GLU A 265 32.58 -8.41 16.43
CA GLU A 265 32.50 -7.07 15.86
C GLU A 265 31.43 -6.21 16.57
N ALA A 266 31.62 -4.90 16.50
CA ALA A 266 30.62 -3.92 16.94
C ALA A 266 30.49 -2.82 15.88
N ARG A 267 29.29 -2.29 15.76
CA ARG A 267 28.98 -1.11 14.96
C ARG A 267 28.30 -0.09 15.87
N ASP A 268 28.84 1.11 15.91
CA ASP A 268 28.25 2.20 16.65
C ASP A 268 26.90 2.61 16.05
N GLU A 269 26.09 3.25 16.88
CA GLU A 269 24.92 3.96 16.41
C GLU A 269 25.30 4.95 15.32
N TYR A 270 24.53 4.98 14.26
CA TYR A 270 24.82 5.83 13.12
C TYR A 270 23.56 6.52 12.62
N GLN A 271 23.56 7.86 12.70
CA GLN A 271 22.54 8.69 12.07
C GLN A 271 22.74 8.67 10.55
N LYS A 272 21.79 8.07 9.83
CA LYS A 272 21.79 8.10 8.37
C LYS A 272 21.49 9.53 7.90
N PRO A 273 22.35 10.14 7.08
CA PRO A 273 22.15 11.50 6.61
C PRO A 273 20.98 11.57 5.61
N PHE A 274 20.43 12.78 5.47
CA PHE A 274 19.34 13.06 4.52
C PHE A 274 19.72 12.74 3.06
N GLU A 275 21.01 12.89 2.70
CA GLU A 275 21.57 12.65 1.38
C GLU A 275 21.67 11.15 1.02
N ASP A 276 21.52 10.25 1.99
CA ASP A 276 21.41 8.81 1.74
C ASP A 276 20.18 8.55 0.85
N GLU A 277 20.38 7.81 -0.24
CA GLU A 277 19.34 7.60 -1.26
C GLU A 277 18.06 6.96 -0.68
N ASP A 278 18.22 5.99 0.22
CA ASP A 278 17.08 5.30 0.85
C ASP A 278 16.36 6.21 1.85
N VAL A 279 17.13 7.02 2.60
CA VAL A 279 16.58 8.02 3.52
C VAL A 279 15.81 9.07 2.75
N HIS A 280 16.42 9.64 1.71
CA HIS A 280 15.81 10.67 0.88
C HIS A 280 14.48 10.20 0.27
N LYS A 281 14.44 9.02 -0.34
CA LYS A 281 13.23 8.40 -0.88
C LYS A 281 12.17 8.15 0.21
N SER A 282 12.62 7.73 1.39
CA SER A 282 11.72 7.48 2.52
C SER A 282 11.10 8.77 3.04
N VAL A 283 11.91 9.84 3.17
CA VAL A 283 11.46 11.16 3.60
C VAL A 283 10.42 11.73 2.65
N ILE A 284 10.72 11.75 1.35
CA ILE A 284 9.76 12.23 0.31
C ILE A 284 8.43 11.51 0.47
N ARG A 285 8.44 10.18 0.45
CA ARG A 285 7.20 9.39 0.54
C ARG A 285 6.41 9.65 1.81
N LYS A 286 7.08 9.83 2.98
CA LYS A 286 6.42 10.06 4.27
C LYS A 286 5.89 11.49 4.37
N ALA A 287 6.68 12.48 3.97
CA ALA A 287 6.30 13.88 4.00
C ALA A 287 5.13 14.17 3.02
N ASP A 288 5.19 13.62 1.81
CA ASP A 288 4.10 13.73 0.83
C ASP A 288 2.80 13.13 1.39
N ARG A 289 2.90 11.96 2.02
CA ARG A 289 1.73 11.31 2.64
C ARG A 289 1.14 12.15 3.76
N GLU A 290 1.95 12.65 4.67
CA GLU A 290 1.50 13.50 5.79
C GLU A 290 0.84 14.78 5.28
N LYS A 291 1.46 15.44 4.31
CA LYS A 291 0.90 16.64 3.68
C LYS A 291 -0.42 16.35 2.98
N ARG A 292 -0.49 15.23 2.26
CA ARG A 292 -1.71 14.78 1.59
C ARG A 292 -2.85 14.51 2.58
N GLU A 293 -2.54 13.84 3.69
CA GLU A 293 -3.50 13.56 4.77
C GLU A 293 -4.01 14.86 5.42
N ALA A 294 -3.14 15.82 5.65
CA ALA A 294 -3.50 17.13 6.18
C ALA A 294 -4.43 17.89 5.21
N LEU A 295 -4.08 17.96 3.92
CA LEU A 295 -4.91 18.59 2.89
C LEU A 295 -6.28 17.90 2.75
N MET A 296 -6.32 16.57 2.79
CA MET A 296 -7.56 15.80 2.74
C MET A 296 -8.44 16.13 3.96
N THR A 297 -7.86 16.16 5.14
CA THR A 297 -8.58 16.45 6.39
C THR A 297 -9.18 17.86 6.36
N GLU A 298 -8.39 18.84 5.95
CA GLU A 298 -8.83 20.22 5.80
C GLU A 298 -9.97 20.33 4.77
N TRP A 299 -9.79 19.73 3.59
CA TRP A 299 -10.80 19.76 2.54
C TRP A 299 -12.13 19.13 2.98
N ILE A 300 -12.08 17.94 3.60
CA ILE A 300 -13.29 17.25 4.11
C ILE A 300 -13.95 18.06 5.24
N SER A 301 -13.14 18.69 6.14
CA SER A 301 -13.68 19.56 7.19
C SER A 301 -14.44 20.73 6.58
N ASN A 302 -13.86 21.40 5.60
CA ASN A 302 -14.51 22.50 4.89
C ASN A 302 -15.81 22.07 4.17
N LEU A 303 -15.85 20.85 3.60
CA LEU A 303 -17.07 20.30 2.99
C LEU A 303 -18.14 20.04 4.03
N ARG A 304 -17.79 19.50 5.20
CA ARG A 304 -18.73 19.23 6.30
C ARG A 304 -19.35 20.52 6.85
N GLU A 305 -18.54 21.56 7.01
CA GLU A 305 -19.01 22.87 7.46
C GLU A 305 -19.98 23.49 6.44
N ARG A 306 -19.62 23.48 5.17
CA ARG A 306 -20.49 24.00 4.09
C ARG A 306 -21.80 23.25 3.95
N ALA A 307 -21.80 21.95 4.22
CA ALA A 307 -22.99 21.09 4.15
C ALA A 307 -23.80 21.06 5.44
N GLU A 308 -23.34 21.73 6.51
CA GLU A 308 -23.98 21.71 7.84
C GLU A 308 -24.33 20.27 8.31
N VAL A 309 -23.36 19.35 8.16
CA VAL A 309 -23.58 17.92 8.44
C VAL A 309 -23.99 17.70 9.89
N LYS A 310 -25.16 17.07 10.07
CA LYS A 310 -25.69 16.65 11.37
C LYS A 310 -25.71 15.13 11.45
N THR A 311 -25.13 14.59 12.51
CA THR A 311 -25.11 13.16 12.79
C THR A 311 -26.05 12.81 13.93
N TYR A 312 -26.64 11.61 13.88
CA TYR A 312 -27.60 11.12 14.88
C TYR A 312 -27.16 9.72 15.35
N ILE A 313 -26.04 9.68 16.04
CA ILE A 313 -25.42 8.42 16.53
C ILE A 313 -26.39 7.65 17.43
N ASP A 314 -27.17 8.36 18.25
CA ASP A 314 -28.17 7.76 19.16
C ASP A 314 -29.24 6.93 18.45
N ARG A 315 -29.35 7.03 17.12
CA ARG A 315 -30.29 6.25 16.30
C ARG A 315 -29.69 4.97 15.73
N ILE A 316 -28.42 4.74 15.92
CA ILE A 316 -27.76 3.51 15.52
C ILE A 316 -28.07 2.47 16.61
N PRO A 317 -28.76 1.35 16.29
CA PRO A 317 -28.98 0.29 17.27
C PRO A 317 -27.62 -0.25 17.71
N GLU A 318 -27.46 -0.48 19.01
CA GLU A 318 -26.30 -1.22 19.50
C GLU A 318 -26.34 -2.62 18.85
N ALA A 319 -25.22 -3.01 18.22
CA ALA A 319 -25.09 -4.36 17.73
C ALA A 319 -25.20 -5.29 18.94
N GLU A 320 -26.22 -6.16 18.98
CA GLU A 320 -26.24 -7.26 19.92
C GLU A 320 -24.93 -8.02 19.71
N ALA A 321 -24.10 -8.10 20.74
CA ALA A 321 -22.89 -8.89 20.70
C ALA A 321 -23.35 -10.34 20.42
N GLU A 322 -23.13 -10.82 19.20
CA GLU A 322 -23.26 -12.25 18.94
C GLU A 322 -22.30 -12.96 19.90
N GLU A 323 -22.86 -13.72 20.86
CA GLU A 323 -22.07 -14.61 21.70
C GLU A 323 -21.23 -15.49 20.76
N PRO A 324 -19.92 -15.61 21.01
CA PRO A 324 -19.10 -16.50 20.21
C PRO A 324 -19.74 -17.89 20.23
N PRO A 325 -19.84 -18.57 19.07
CA PRO A 325 -20.44 -19.90 19.02
C PRO A 325 -19.75 -20.78 20.07
N ALA A 326 -20.58 -21.37 20.97
CA ALA A 326 -20.10 -22.29 21.97
C ALA A 326 -19.21 -23.34 21.30
N GLU A 327 -18.01 -23.53 21.84
CA GLU A 327 -17.09 -24.55 21.36
C GLU A 327 -17.84 -25.89 21.30
N ALA A 328 -18.05 -26.39 20.10
CA ALA A 328 -18.60 -27.72 19.89
C ALA A 328 -17.60 -28.72 20.46
N ASP A 329 -18.02 -29.42 21.50
CA ASP A 329 -17.32 -30.56 22.05
C ASP A 329 -16.84 -31.46 20.89
N SER A 330 -15.53 -31.66 20.87
CA SER A 330 -14.89 -32.60 19.97
C SER A 330 -15.31 -34.00 20.34
N GLU A 331 -16.40 -34.51 19.75
CA GLU A 331 -16.71 -35.93 19.81
C GLU A 331 -15.66 -36.72 19.02
N GLU A 332 -15.18 -37.72 19.74
CA GLU A 332 -14.24 -38.75 19.33
C GLU A 332 -14.54 -39.29 17.92
N SER A 333 -13.51 -39.28 17.07
CA SER A 333 -13.50 -39.99 15.79
C SER A 333 -13.42 -41.50 16.03
N PRO A 334 -14.32 -42.32 15.49
CA PRO A 334 -14.19 -43.77 15.58
C PRO A 334 -13.06 -44.25 14.66
N ALA A 335 -12.29 -45.22 15.21
CA ALA A 335 -11.20 -45.90 14.53
C ALA A 335 -11.58 -46.44 13.15
N GLU A 336 -10.77 -46.15 12.15
CA GLU A 336 -10.80 -46.78 10.83
C GLU A 336 -10.42 -48.24 10.94
N ALA A 337 -11.33 -49.11 10.51
CA ALA A 337 -11.09 -50.53 10.27
C ALA A 337 -10.33 -50.70 8.96
N GLU A 338 -9.23 -51.44 9.01
CA GLU A 338 -8.48 -51.88 7.83
C GLU A 338 -9.35 -52.76 6.92
N PRO A 339 -9.26 -52.65 5.58
CA PRO A 339 -9.77 -53.70 4.71
C PRO A 339 -8.70 -54.75 4.43
N GLU A 340 -8.99 -55.96 4.79
CA GLU A 340 -8.36 -57.18 4.23
C GLU A 340 -8.76 -57.38 2.76
N GLU A 341 -7.77 -57.76 1.97
CA GLU A 341 -7.61 -58.38 0.64
C GLU A 341 -7.05 -57.46 -0.44
#